data_28d4551784b8eed060819f81370691a9
#
_entry.id   28d4551784b8eed060819f81370691a9
#
_cell.length_a   1.000
_cell.length_b   1.000
_cell.length_c   1.000
_cell.angle_alpha   90.00
_cell.angle_beta   90.00
_cell.angle_gamma   90.00
#
_symmetry.space_group_name_H-M   'P 1'
#
loop_
_entity.id
_entity.type
_entity.pdbx_description
1 polymer ?
#
loop_
_entity_poly.entity_id
_entity_poly.type
_entity_poly.pdbx_seq_one_letter_code
_entity_poly.pdbx_strand_id
1 'polypeptide(L)'
;MLKALVAVLAIAGVVALGIFGPRWLMSEDVAEADQGAVECDLLNTTCHWAQKGKSWHARLQKSGVQAQGTEYHLTVKANGNQPRMLAVLRGESMYLGEYPVPMTKAGMSPDGEGQLWEARFTAPFCTTDPSMTWRIDLQAGMDHAFVMPVKLTFVAKGRV
;
A
#
# COMPACT_ATOMS: atom_id res chain seq x y z
N MET A 1 -11.61 -10.38 -54.44
CA MET A 1 -10.42 -10.54 -53.56
C MET A 1 -10.22 -9.36 -52.61
N LEU A 2 -10.30 -8.08 -53.05
CA LEU A 2 -10.13 -6.89 -52.17
C LEU A 2 -11.09 -6.85 -50.98
N LYS A 3 -12.37 -7.18 -51.16
CA LYS A 3 -13.38 -7.19 -50.08
C LYS A 3 -13.08 -8.22 -48.96
N ALA A 4 -12.55 -9.38 -49.35
CA ALA A 4 -12.15 -10.40 -48.38
C ALA A 4 -10.93 -9.98 -47.57
N LEU A 5 -9.97 -9.32 -48.18
CA LEU A 5 -8.77 -8.82 -47.53
C LEU A 5 -9.08 -7.71 -46.52
N VAL A 6 -10.00 -6.80 -46.84
CA VAL A 6 -10.48 -5.76 -45.92
C VAL A 6 -11.21 -6.36 -44.71
N ALA A 7 -12.04 -7.39 -44.92
CA ALA A 7 -12.74 -8.06 -43.85
C ALA A 7 -11.77 -8.75 -42.87
N VAL A 8 -10.73 -9.42 -43.36
CA VAL A 8 -9.71 -10.08 -42.56
C VAL A 8 -8.91 -9.07 -41.72
N LEU A 9 -8.53 -7.93 -42.35
CA LEU A 9 -7.82 -6.87 -41.64
C LEU A 9 -8.67 -6.21 -40.54
N ALA A 10 -9.97 -6.01 -40.79
CA ALA A 10 -10.90 -5.46 -39.81
C ALA A 10 -11.06 -6.41 -38.59
N ILE A 11 -11.19 -7.71 -38.82
CA ILE A 11 -11.30 -8.72 -37.77
C ILE A 11 -9.98 -8.79 -36.93
N ALA A 12 -8.85 -8.79 -37.64
CA ALA A 12 -7.53 -8.79 -36.95
C ALA A 12 -7.33 -7.53 -36.08
N GLY A 13 -7.78 -6.36 -36.55
CA GLY A 13 -7.75 -5.10 -35.83
C GLY A 13 -8.62 -5.13 -34.52
N VAL A 14 -9.84 -5.68 -34.62
CA VAL A 14 -10.73 -5.82 -33.48
C VAL A 14 -10.16 -6.80 -32.44
N VAL A 15 -9.60 -7.92 -32.87
CA VAL A 15 -8.94 -8.90 -32.00
C VAL A 15 -7.72 -8.30 -31.32
N ALA A 16 -6.90 -7.56 -32.05
CA ALA A 16 -5.74 -6.87 -31.49
C ALA A 16 -6.14 -5.81 -30.44
N LEU A 17 -7.18 -5.02 -30.71
CA LEU A 17 -7.74 -4.05 -29.78
C LEU A 17 -8.32 -4.74 -28.52
N GLY A 18 -8.96 -5.90 -28.67
CA GLY A 18 -9.51 -6.67 -27.53
C GLY A 18 -8.42 -7.26 -26.63
N ILE A 19 -7.26 -7.66 -27.21
CA ILE A 19 -6.17 -8.29 -26.45
C ILE A 19 -5.23 -7.22 -25.85
N PHE A 20 -4.91 -6.18 -26.59
CA PHE A 20 -3.93 -5.15 -26.18
C PHE A 20 -4.56 -3.90 -25.58
N GLY A 21 -5.84 -3.58 -25.91
CA GLY A 21 -6.53 -2.39 -25.43
C GLY A 21 -6.65 -2.29 -23.92
N PRO A 22 -7.11 -3.33 -23.21
CA PRO A 22 -7.20 -3.29 -21.74
C PRO A 22 -5.83 -3.13 -21.05
N ARG A 23 -4.80 -3.68 -21.66
CA ARG A 23 -3.44 -3.62 -21.12
C ARG A 23 -2.81 -2.22 -21.24
N TRP A 24 -3.18 -1.46 -22.26
CA TRP A 24 -2.75 -0.07 -22.44
C TRP A 24 -3.45 0.89 -21.46
N LEU A 25 -4.73 0.65 -21.18
CA LEU A 25 -5.51 1.48 -20.26
C LEU A 25 -5.21 1.21 -18.77
N MET A 26 -4.66 0.04 -18.41
CA MET A 26 -4.36 -0.33 -17.03
C MET A 26 -2.90 -0.11 -16.63
N SER A 27 -2.00 0.25 -17.55
CA SER A 27 -0.56 0.30 -17.27
C SER A 27 -0.04 1.64 -16.75
N GLU A 28 -0.83 2.71 -16.82
CA GLU A 28 -0.33 4.06 -16.48
C GLU A 28 -0.51 4.47 -15.02
N ASP A 29 -1.50 3.92 -14.30
CA ASP A 29 -1.84 4.42 -12.96
C ASP A 29 -0.97 3.85 -11.81
N VAL A 30 -0.23 2.77 -12.03
CA VAL A 30 0.52 2.10 -10.93
C VAL A 30 2.01 2.45 -10.94
N ALA A 31 2.58 2.78 -12.10
CA ALA A 31 4.01 3.03 -12.23
C ALA A 31 4.42 4.50 -11.97
N GLU A 32 3.53 5.47 -12.19
CA GLU A 32 3.86 6.90 -11.99
C GLU A 32 3.77 7.35 -10.52
N ALA A 33 3.00 6.66 -9.68
CA ALA A 33 2.85 7.02 -8.27
C ALA A 33 4.12 6.78 -7.43
N ASP A 34 5.07 6.00 -7.91
CA ASP A 34 6.26 5.61 -7.15
C ASP A 34 7.52 6.47 -7.44
N GLN A 35 7.56 7.21 -8.56
CA GLN A 35 8.76 7.93 -8.99
C GLN A 35 8.99 9.31 -8.32
N GLY A 36 8.09 9.78 -7.48
CA GLY A 36 8.21 11.08 -6.79
C GLY A 36 7.80 11.06 -5.32
N ALA A 37 7.42 9.92 -4.78
CA ALA A 37 6.97 9.81 -3.40
C ALA A 37 8.16 9.98 -2.44
N VAL A 38 8.04 10.93 -1.53
CA VAL A 38 9.00 11.11 -0.44
C VAL A 38 8.92 9.88 0.47
N GLU A 39 10.05 9.19 0.65
CA GLU A 39 10.14 8.06 1.56
C GLU A 39 10.14 8.52 3.02
N CYS A 40 9.36 7.86 3.85
CA CYS A 40 9.24 8.16 5.27
C CYS A 40 9.35 6.88 6.10
N ASP A 41 10.37 6.82 6.97
CA ASP A 41 10.61 5.70 7.89
C ASP A 41 9.71 5.81 9.12
N LEU A 42 8.72 4.95 9.19
CA LEU A 42 7.69 4.90 10.24
C LEU A 42 8.22 4.55 11.64
N LEU A 43 9.38 3.89 11.73
CA LEU A 43 9.98 3.55 13.04
C LEU A 43 10.74 4.72 13.64
N ASN A 44 11.32 5.58 12.81
CA ASN A 44 12.17 6.67 13.24
C ASN A 44 11.41 8.00 13.35
N THR A 45 10.33 8.17 12.59
CA THR A 45 9.57 9.42 12.58
C THR A 45 8.07 9.18 12.43
N THR A 46 7.28 10.18 12.79
CA THR A 46 5.85 10.20 12.45
C THR A 46 5.71 10.79 11.06
N CYS A 47 5.15 10.03 10.14
CA CYS A 47 4.95 10.44 8.76
C CYS A 47 3.67 11.27 8.64
N HIS A 48 3.76 12.40 7.94
CA HIS A 48 2.65 13.32 7.75
C HIS A 48 2.43 13.59 6.26
N TRP A 49 1.18 13.58 5.82
CA TRP A 49 0.84 14.01 4.47
C TRP A 49 -0.59 14.54 4.42
N ALA A 50 -0.87 15.28 3.36
CA ALA A 50 -2.20 15.76 3.06
C ALA A 50 -2.62 15.25 1.68
N GLN A 51 -3.86 14.77 1.58
CA GLN A 51 -4.43 14.30 0.33
C GLN A 51 -5.93 14.54 0.28
N LYS A 52 -6.41 15.10 -0.81
CA LYS A 52 -7.83 15.41 -1.03
C LYS A 52 -8.47 16.18 0.13
N GLY A 53 -7.73 17.19 0.67
CA GLY A 53 -8.19 18.02 1.79
C GLY A 53 -8.23 17.32 3.15
N LYS A 54 -7.68 16.12 3.27
CA LYS A 54 -7.55 15.37 4.53
C LYS A 54 -6.10 15.29 4.94
N SER A 55 -5.83 15.45 6.24
CA SER A 55 -4.50 15.26 6.83
C SER A 55 -4.38 13.85 7.42
N TRP A 56 -3.21 13.27 7.28
CA TRP A 56 -2.88 11.95 7.72
C TRP A 56 -1.59 11.96 8.53
N HIS A 57 -1.55 11.16 9.58
CA HIS A 57 -0.37 10.93 10.38
C HIS A 57 -0.24 9.43 10.62
N ALA A 58 0.91 8.87 10.33
CA ALA A 58 1.18 7.46 10.58
C ALA A 58 2.45 7.29 11.40
N ARG A 59 2.43 6.34 12.33
CA ARG A 59 3.57 5.96 13.16
C ARG A 59 3.57 4.47 13.42
N LEU A 60 4.75 3.87 13.42
CA LEU A 60 4.97 2.48 13.75
C LEU A 60 5.83 2.38 15.01
N GLN A 61 5.44 1.53 15.94
CA GLN A 61 6.20 1.25 17.15
C GLN A 61 6.43 -0.25 17.29
N LYS A 62 7.57 -0.64 17.84
CA LYS A 62 7.79 -2.02 18.26
C LYS A 62 7.04 -2.23 19.57
N SER A 63 6.13 -3.20 19.60
CA SER A 63 5.31 -3.50 20.79
C SER A 63 5.78 -4.71 21.58
N GLY A 64 6.62 -5.55 21.01
CA GLY A 64 7.16 -6.72 21.68
C GLY A 64 7.96 -7.62 20.75
N VAL A 65 8.46 -8.70 21.30
CA VAL A 65 9.09 -9.80 20.55
C VAL A 65 8.31 -11.07 20.85
N GLN A 66 7.74 -11.67 19.82
CA GLN A 66 7.01 -12.94 19.91
C GLN A 66 7.84 -14.09 19.32
N ALA A 67 7.34 -15.32 19.44
CA ALA A 67 7.98 -16.50 18.85
C ALA A 67 8.21 -16.38 17.33
N GLN A 68 7.36 -15.61 16.65
CA GLN A 68 7.36 -15.42 15.19
C GLN A 68 8.12 -14.16 14.72
N GLY A 69 8.72 -13.38 15.64
CA GLY A 69 9.46 -12.15 15.31
C GLY A 69 9.02 -10.94 16.13
N THR A 70 9.43 -9.76 15.66
CA THR A 70 9.05 -8.49 16.29
C THR A 70 7.60 -8.14 15.95
N GLU A 71 6.80 -7.89 16.99
CA GLU A 71 5.46 -7.33 16.84
C GLU A 71 5.53 -5.81 16.69
N TYR A 72 4.75 -5.31 15.77
CA TYR A 72 4.63 -3.90 15.46
C TYR A 72 3.22 -3.40 15.74
N HIS A 73 3.12 -2.18 16.25
CA HIS A 73 1.88 -1.45 16.45
C HIS A 73 1.86 -0.22 15.53
N LEU A 74 1.00 -0.28 14.51
CA LEU A 74 0.76 0.80 13.58
C LEU A 74 -0.39 1.66 14.09
N THR A 75 -0.17 2.95 14.19
CA THR A 75 -1.18 3.95 14.52
C THR A 75 -1.33 4.91 13.36
N VAL A 76 -2.56 5.12 12.89
CA VAL A 76 -2.89 6.07 11.81
C VAL A 76 -3.98 7.02 12.31
N LYS A 77 -3.67 8.31 12.31
CA LYS A 77 -4.66 9.39 12.52
C LYS A 77 -5.09 9.92 11.17
N ALA A 78 -6.39 10.01 10.94
CA ALA A 78 -6.96 10.53 9.70
C ALA A 78 -8.09 11.51 9.99
N ASN A 79 -8.03 12.71 9.42
CA ASN A 79 -9.15 13.64 9.45
C ASN A 79 -10.26 13.15 8.52
N GLY A 80 -11.50 13.23 8.99
CA GLY A 80 -12.69 12.81 8.26
C GLY A 80 -13.09 11.36 8.54
N ASN A 81 -14.33 11.03 8.17
CA ASN A 81 -14.90 9.72 8.43
C ASN A 81 -14.42 8.70 7.39
N GLN A 82 -13.66 7.71 7.83
CA GLN A 82 -13.30 6.56 7.01
C GLN A 82 -14.16 5.37 7.45
N PRO A 83 -14.84 4.68 6.52
CA PRO A 83 -15.69 3.55 6.87
C PRO A 83 -14.87 2.32 7.27
N ARG A 84 -13.72 2.12 6.65
CA ARG A 84 -12.87 0.95 6.83
C ARG A 84 -11.44 1.29 6.43
N MET A 85 -10.46 0.74 7.13
CA MET A 85 -9.04 0.93 6.80
C MET A 85 -8.31 -0.41 6.83
N LEU A 86 -7.43 -0.59 5.86
CA LEU A 86 -6.57 -1.75 5.70
C LEU A 86 -5.14 -1.26 5.47
N ALA A 87 -4.19 -1.82 6.19
CA ALA A 87 -2.78 -1.65 5.89
C ALA A 87 -2.29 -2.86 5.11
N VAL A 88 -1.71 -2.65 3.93
CA VAL A 88 -1.14 -3.73 3.12
C VAL A 88 0.36 -3.63 3.16
N LEU A 89 1.01 -4.67 3.70
CA LEU A 89 2.45 -4.75 3.73
C LEU A 89 2.97 -5.38 2.44
N ARG A 90 3.99 -4.75 1.84
CA ARG A 90 4.70 -5.24 0.66
C ARG A 90 6.19 -5.20 0.90
N GLY A 91 6.91 -6.24 0.50
CA GLY A 91 8.38 -6.23 0.53
C GLY A 91 8.94 -5.35 -0.57
N GLU A 92 9.87 -4.43 -0.21
CA GLU A 92 10.53 -3.54 -1.16
C GLU A 92 11.73 -4.19 -1.84
N SER A 93 12.58 -4.87 -1.07
CA SER A 93 13.77 -5.54 -1.60
C SER A 93 13.45 -6.85 -2.29
N MET A 94 12.35 -7.50 -1.93
CA MET A 94 11.90 -8.78 -2.49
C MET A 94 10.38 -8.86 -2.42
N TYR A 95 9.74 -9.22 -3.53
CA TYR A 95 8.30 -9.45 -3.55
C TYR A 95 7.97 -10.79 -2.86
N LEU A 96 7.50 -10.71 -1.63
CA LEU A 96 7.01 -11.85 -0.85
C LEU A 96 5.48 -11.96 -0.85
N GLY A 97 4.81 -11.24 -1.74
CA GLY A 97 3.35 -11.11 -1.76
C GLY A 97 2.85 -9.88 -0.98
N GLU A 98 1.54 -9.80 -0.85
CA GLU A 98 0.84 -8.75 -0.13
C GLU A 98 0.25 -9.32 1.15
N TYR A 99 0.49 -8.64 2.28
CA TYR A 99 -0.04 -9.03 3.59
C TYR A 99 -1.04 -7.99 4.06
N PRO A 100 -2.35 -8.22 3.86
CA PRO A 100 -3.39 -7.30 4.31
C PRO A 100 -3.57 -7.41 5.83
N VAL A 101 -3.46 -6.28 6.52
CA VAL A 101 -3.66 -6.16 7.96
C VAL A 101 -4.87 -5.26 8.22
N PRO A 102 -6.01 -5.81 8.68
CA PRO A 102 -7.16 -5.00 9.05
C PRO A 102 -6.84 -4.04 10.18
N MET A 103 -7.27 -2.79 10.04
CA MET A 103 -7.14 -1.80 11.10
C MET A 103 -8.45 -1.65 11.86
N THR A 104 -8.36 -1.50 13.16
CA THR A 104 -9.50 -1.24 14.04
C THR A 104 -9.58 0.23 14.40
N LYS A 105 -10.80 0.77 14.48
CA LYS A 105 -11.03 2.14 14.91
C LYS A 105 -10.85 2.21 16.44
N ALA A 106 -9.86 2.97 16.87
CA ALA A 106 -9.53 3.14 18.30
C ALA A 106 -10.21 4.36 18.95
N GLY A 107 -11.06 5.07 18.19
CA GLY A 107 -11.81 6.23 18.68
C GLY A 107 -11.42 7.54 18.01
N MET A 108 -11.65 8.64 18.71
CA MET A 108 -11.18 9.96 18.31
C MET A 108 -9.75 10.17 18.76
N SER A 109 -8.98 10.91 18.01
CA SER A 109 -7.64 11.34 18.41
C SER A 109 -7.71 12.17 19.71
N PRO A 110 -6.70 12.10 20.61
CA PRO A 110 -6.69 12.84 21.88
C PRO A 110 -6.85 14.36 21.74
N ASP A 111 -6.45 14.90 20.59
CA ASP A 111 -6.62 16.33 20.24
C ASP A 111 -8.00 16.68 19.67
N GLY A 112 -8.91 15.70 19.55
CA GLY A 112 -10.25 15.86 18.99
C GLY A 112 -10.29 16.00 17.46
N GLU A 113 -9.13 16.00 16.80
CA GLU A 113 -9.00 16.22 15.36
C GLU A 113 -8.81 14.90 14.58
N GLY A 114 -9.90 14.20 14.30
CA GLY A 114 -9.88 13.02 13.43
C GLY A 114 -10.00 11.69 14.13
N GLN A 115 -10.03 10.64 13.34
CA GLN A 115 -10.18 9.27 13.80
C GLN A 115 -8.81 8.59 13.96
N LEU A 116 -8.68 7.84 15.04
CA LEU A 116 -7.53 7.00 15.31
C LEU A 116 -7.82 5.57 14.87
N TRP A 117 -6.88 5.01 14.12
CA TRP A 117 -6.89 3.63 13.65
C TRP A 117 -5.65 2.92 14.12
N GLU A 118 -5.79 1.67 14.51
CA GLU A 118 -4.70 0.87 15.02
C GLU A 118 -4.69 -0.53 14.40
N ALA A 119 -3.48 -1.05 14.20
CA ALA A 119 -3.25 -2.42 13.81
C ALA A 119 -2.03 -2.97 14.51
N ARG A 120 -2.06 -4.28 14.84
CA ARG A 120 -0.90 -5.01 15.34
C ARG A 120 -0.58 -6.14 14.39
N PHE A 121 0.68 -6.31 14.09
CA PHE A 121 1.13 -7.36 13.17
C PHE A 121 2.58 -7.74 13.44
N THR A 122 2.94 -8.93 13.00
CA THR A 122 4.34 -9.35 12.90
C THR A 122 4.72 -9.36 11.43
N ALA A 123 5.74 -8.59 11.05
CA ALA A 123 6.21 -8.58 9.67
C ALA A 123 6.88 -9.93 9.36
N PRO A 124 6.53 -10.57 8.25
CA PRO A 124 7.26 -11.74 7.81
C PRO A 124 8.73 -11.39 7.60
N PHE A 125 9.62 -12.32 7.88
CA PHE A 125 11.05 -12.15 7.65
C PHE A 125 11.56 -13.19 6.64
N CYS A 126 12.54 -12.79 5.85
CA CYS A 126 13.21 -13.71 4.95
C CYS A 126 14.41 -14.33 5.68
N THR A 127 14.60 -15.65 5.57
CA THR A 127 15.74 -16.34 6.16
C THR A 127 17.07 -15.95 5.51
N THR A 128 17.03 -15.46 4.28
CA THR A 128 18.21 -15.01 3.52
C THR A 128 18.50 -13.50 3.67
N ASP A 129 17.53 -12.71 4.11
CA ASP A 129 17.69 -11.29 4.39
C ASP A 129 17.07 -10.94 5.75
N PRO A 130 17.89 -10.90 6.82
CA PRO A 130 17.40 -10.64 8.17
C PRO A 130 16.97 -9.19 8.41
N SER A 131 17.20 -8.28 7.46
CA SER A 131 16.86 -6.85 7.57
C SER A 131 16.06 -6.35 6.38
N MET A 132 14.91 -6.95 6.16
CA MET A 132 14.06 -6.61 5.02
C MET A 132 13.34 -5.27 5.20
N THR A 133 13.36 -4.45 4.15
CA THR A 133 12.55 -3.23 4.07
C THR A 133 11.13 -3.57 3.61
N TRP A 134 10.16 -3.11 4.38
CA TRP A 134 8.73 -3.23 4.11
C TRP A 134 8.13 -1.87 3.80
N ARG A 135 7.19 -1.87 2.87
CA ARG A 135 6.31 -0.74 2.57
C ARG A 135 4.91 -1.02 3.11
N ILE A 136 4.25 0.01 3.60
CA ILE A 136 2.85 -0.03 4.02
C ILE A 136 2.03 0.85 3.09
N ASP A 137 1.07 0.23 2.40
CA ASP A 137 0.06 0.94 1.62
C ASP A 137 -1.25 0.95 2.40
N LEU A 138 -1.83 2.14 2.62
CA LEU A 138 -3.13 2.27 3.28
C LEU A 138 -4.24 2.21 2.23
N GLN A 139 -5.25 1.38 2.48
CA GLN A 139 -6.42 1.21 1.61
C GLN A 139 -7.71 1.48 2.37
N ALA A 140 -8.68 2.12 1.70
CA ALA A 140 -10.04 2.30 2.20
C ALA A 140 -10.93 1.16 1.68
N GLY A 141 -11.12 0.12 2.48
CA GLY A 141 -11.85 -1.09 2.06
C GLY A 141 -10.99 -2.01 1.20
N MET A 142 -11.62 -2.95 0.49
CA MET A 142 -10.94 -3.97 -0.33
C MET A 142 -10.56 -3.47 -1.73
N ASP A 143 -11.18 -2.38 -2.21
CA ASP A 143 -11.16 -2.04 -3.64
C ASP A 143 -10.39 -0.77 -4.00
N HIS A 144 -9.93 0.03 -3.03
CA HIS A 144 -9.33 1.31 -3.33
C HIS A 144 -8.01 1.54 -2.57
N ALA A 145 -6.91 1.40 -3.28
CA ALA A 145 -5.62 1.86 -2.80
C ALA A 145 -5.65 3.40 -2.65
N PHE A 146 -5.21 3.90 -1.51
CA PHE A 146 -4.91 5.32 -1.40
C PHE A 146 -3.65 5.62 -2.21
N VAL A 147 -3.77 6.47 -3.21
CA VAL A 147 -2.58 7.04 -3.83
C VAL A 147 -1.99 8.01 -2.80
N MET A 148 -0.91 7.59 -2.15
CA MET A 148 -0.24 8.39 -1.14
C MET A 148 0.94 9.13 -1.79
N PRO A 149 1.13 10.42 -1.52
CA PRO A 149 2.31 11.17 -1.97
C PRO A 149 3.57 10.81 -1.16
N VAL A 150 3.43 9.91 -0.19
CA VAL A 150 4.49 9.48 0.73
C VAL A 150 4.59 7.96 0.69
N LYS A 151 5.79 7.45 0.54
CA LYS A 151 6.11 6.04 0.64
C LYS A 151 6.42 5.71 2.10
N LEU A 152 5.50 5.01 2.76
CA LEU A 152 5.66 4.61 4.16
C LEU A 152 6.49 3.33 4.23
N THR A 153 7.69 3.41 4.83
CA THR A 153 8.59 2.27 4.93
C THR A 153 9.00 1.97 6.37
N PHE A 154 9.47 0.78 6.62
CA PHE A 154 10.16 0.39 7.85
C PHE A 154 11.05 -0.82 7.61
N VAL A 155 12.11 -0.94 8.41
CA VAL A 155 13.00 -2.11 8.37
C VAL A 155 12.57 -3.11 9.44
N ALA A 156 12.10 -4.28 9.02
CA ALA A 156 11.88 -5.39 9.92
C ALA A 156 13.18 -6.16 10.12
N LYS A 157 13.58 -6.33 11.39
CA LYS A 157 14.73 -7.18 11.73
C LYS A 157 14.22 -8.58 12.06
N GLY A 158 14.68 -9.56 11.31
CA GLY A 158 14.51 -10.97 11.63
C GLY A 158 15.20 -11.32 12.95
N ARG A 159 14.90 -12.48 13.45
CA ARG A 159 15.59 -13.07 14.61
C ARG A 159 17.01 -13.45 14.18
N VAL A 160 18.01 -12.88 14.81
CA VAL A 160 19.39 -13.37 14.77
C VAL A 160 19.55 -14.43 15.83
#